data_cb9f97beaf4f38891f29c118dac192cb
#
_entry.id   cb9f97beaf4f38891f29c118dac192cb
#
_cell.length_a   1.000
_cell.length_b   1.000
_cell.length_c   1.000
_cell.angle_alpha   90.00
_cell.angle_beta   90.00
_cell.angle_gamma   90.00
#
_symmetry.space_group_name_H-M   'P 1'
#
loop_
_entity.id
_entity.type
_entity.pdbx_description
1 polymer ?
#
loop_
_entity_poly.entity_id
_entity_poly.type
_entity_poly.pdbx_seq_one_letter_code
_entity_poly.pdbx_strand_id
1 'polypeptide(L)'
;TAGLALSVFWAALVAGRLLTSALVLRISSQSVLLVLPVLMGAAFLLLPLAEGAALGIGLFAVAGLGCSSFFPLLVTLIGKAYPEHVAWSSSMMIAALMLGVGAGSFIFGPLRSTFSFETIYQASVLYPAIALVAAVFVVRSEPCRQTLHELWTGSRCQ
;
A
#
# COMPACT_ATOMS: atom_id res chain seq x y z
N THR A 1 20.62 -14.87 6.74
CA THR A 1 19.62 -14.00 7.42
C THR A 1 18.86 -13.12 6.43
N ALA A 2 19.52 -12.42 5.49
CA ALA A 2 18.85 -11.53 4.53
C ALA A 2 17.84 -12.25 3.62
N GLY A 3 18.21 -13.42 3.08
CA GLY A 3 17.28 -14.24 2.28
C GLY A 3 16.04 -14.68 3.06
N LEU A 4 16.21 -15.02 4.33
CA LEU A 4 15.11 -15.40 5.21
C LEU A 4 14.17 -14.22 5.47
N ALA A 5 14.69 -13.02 5.72
CA ALA A 5 13.88 -11.81 5.87
C ALA A 5 13.05 -11.51 4.62
N LEU A 6 13.64 -11.65 3.44
CA LEU A 6 12.95 -11.48 2.17
C LEU A 6 11.84 -12.54 1.96
N SER A 7 12.13 -13.80 2.29
CA SER A 7 11.14 -14.88 2.20
C SER A 7 9.95 -14.64 3.15
N VAL A 8 10.23 -14.20 4.37
CA VAL A 8 9.20 -13.85 5.36
C VAL A 8 8.37 -12.65 4.89
N PHE A 9 9.00 -11.65 4.29
CA PHE A 9 8.28 -10.50 3.69
C PHE A 9 7.27 -10.97 2.61
N TRP A 10 7.72 -11.82 1.67
CA TRP A 10 6.84 -12.35 0.63
C TRP A 10 5.73 -13.25 1.17
N ALA A 11 6.05 -14.10 2.14
CA ALA A 11 5.05 -14.94 2.81
C ALA A 11 4.01 -14.08 3.55
N ALA A 12 4.44 -13.05 4.28
CA ALA A 12 3.57 -12.09 4.94
C ALA A 12 2.70 -11.31 3.96
N LEU A 13 3.26 -10.95 2.79
CA LEU A 13 2.52 -10.28 1.72
C LEU A 13 1.39 -11.16 1.19
N VAL A 14 1.64 -12.45 0.96
CA VAL A 14 0.59 -13.40 0.51
C VAL A 14 -0.45 -13.63 1.61
N ALA A 15 -0.01 -13.88 2.85
CA ALA A 15 -0.90 -14.05 4.00
C ALA A 15 -1.76 -12.81 4.24
N GLY A 16 -1.17 -11.62 4.11
CA GLY A 16 -1.86 -10.34 4.24
C GLY A 16 -2.97 -10.15 3.20
N ARG A 17 -2.78 -10.61 1.97
CA ARG A 17 -3.84 -10.60 0.94
C ARG A 17 -5.03 -11.46 1.32
N LEU A 18 -4.77 -12.66 1.83
CA LEU A 18 -5.82 -13.57 2.31
C LEU A 18 -6.56 -12.98 3.52
N LEU A 19 -5.81 -12.45 4.49
CA LEU A 19 -6.39 -11.79 5.66
C LEU A 19 -7.25 -10.58 5.27
N THR A 20 -6.75 -9.73 4.36
CA THR A 20 -7.50 -8.56 3.91
C THR A 20 -8.76 -8.95 3.15
N SER A 21 -8.72 -10.00 2.34
CA SER A 21 -9.92 -10.47 1.63
C SER A 21 -11.02 -10.91 2.61
N ALA A 22 -10.66 -11.55 3.71
CA ALA A 22 -11.60 -11.90 4.78
C ALA A 22 -12.03 -10.66 5.60
N LEU A 23 -11.13 -9.73 5.84
CA LEU A 23 -11.36 -8.54 6.66
C LEU A 23 -12.32 -7.55 5.98
N VAL A 24 -12.20 -7.36 4.67
CA VAL A 24 -13.05 -6.46 3.88
C VAL A 24 -14.53 -6.91 3.87
N LEU A 25 -14.80 -8.18 4.19
CA LEU A 25 -16.18 -8.65 4.39
C LEU A 25 -16.82 -8.09 5.67
N ARG A 26 -16.01 -7.63 6.64
CA ARG A 26 -16.49 -7.13 7.95
C ARG A 26 -16.17 -5.65 8.21
N ILE A 27 -15.15 -5.13 7.56
CA ILE A 27 -14.64 -3.77 7.77
C ILE A 27 -14.63 -3.04 6.42
N SER A 28 -14.87 -1.73 6.43
CA SER A 28 -14.87 -0.94 5.21
C SER A 28 -13.51 -0.97 4.51
N SER A 29 -13.50 -1.12 3.21
CA SER A 29 -12.28 -1.10 2.37
C SER A 29 -11.48 0.19 2.57
N GLN A 30 -12.15 1.30 2.86
CA GLN A 30 -11.53 2.60 3.11
C GLN A 30 -10.71 2.60 4.40
N SER A 31 -11.24 2.03 5.49
CA SER A 31 -10.50 1.91 6.77
C SER A 31 -9.25 1.05 6.61
N VAL A 32 -9.37 -0.08 5.91
CA VAL A 32 -8.23 -0.96 5.63
C VAL A 32 -7.17 -0.22 4.80
N LEU A 33 -7.59 0.53 3.77
CA LEU A 33 -6.70 1.31 2.92
C LEU A 33 -5.88 2.35 3.71
N LEU A 34 -6.45 2.95 4.75
CA LEU A 34 -5.75 3.93 5.60
C LEU A 34 -4.79 3.27 6.60
N VAL A 35 -5.14 2.10 7.11
CA VAL A 35 -4.31 1.39 8.11
C VAL A 35 -3.03 0.80 7.49
N LEU A 36 -3.10 0.31 6.25
CA LEU A 36 -1.97 -0.36 5.60
C LEU A 36 -0.70 0.53 5.46
N PRO A 37 -0.79 1.79 4.96
CA PRO A 37 0.38 2.67 4.90
C PRO A 37 0.95 3.03 6.27
N VAL A 38 0.08 3.17 7.29
CA VAL A 38 0.52 3.44 8.67
C VAL A 38 1.33 2.26 9.20
N LEU A 39 0.85 1.03 8.98
CA LEU A 39 1.55 -0.18 9.40
C LEU A 39 2.92 -0.30 8.71
N MET A 40 2.98 -0.04 7.40
CA MET A 40 4.22 -0.04 6.63
C MET A 40 5.19 1.06 7.10
N GLY A 41 4.69 2.26 7.35
CA GLY A 41 5.48 3.38 7.85
C GLY A 41 6.07 3.10 9.22
N ALA A 42 5.27 2.54 10.14
CA ALA A 42 5.73 2.13 11.46
C ALA A 42 6.84 1.06 11.36
N ALA A 43 6.69 0.07 10.48
CA ALA A 43 7.73 -0.95 10.27
C ALA A 43 9.05 -0.32 9.79
N PHE A 44 9.01 0.62 8.84
CA PHE A 44 10.22 1.28 8.32
C PHE A 44 10.88 2.20 9.35
N LEU A 45 10.10 2.87 10.20
CA LEU A 45 10.63 3.68 11.30
C LEU A 45 11.32 2.84 12.38
N LEU A 46 10.78 1.66 12.67
CA LEU A 46 11.30 0.78 13.71
C LEU A 46 12.45 -0.10 13.22
N LEU A 47 12.59 -0.31 11.91
CA LEU A 47 13.60 -1.20 11.35
C LEU A 47 15.05 -0.81 11.73
N PRO A 48 15.45 0.47 11.70
CA PRO A 48 16.79 0.88 12.13
C PRO A 48 17.06 0.67 13.63
N LEU A 49 16.00 0.60 14.45
CA LEU A 49 16.07 0.39 15.90
C LEU A 49 16.07 -1.10 16.27
N ALA A 50 16.01 -1.99 15.28
CA ALA A 50 15.93 -3.43 15.51
C ALA A 50 17.27 -3.99 15.99
N GLU A 51 17.38 -4.22 17.28
CA GLU A 51 18.50 -4.94 17.90
C GLU A 51 18.28 -6.45 17.72
N GLY A 52 18.97 -7.04 16.73
CA GLY A 52 18.93 -8.48 16.47
C GLY A 52 18.09 -8.92 15.26
N ALA A 53 18.51 -10.07 14.71
CA ALA A 53 17.94 -10.61 13.47
C ALA A 53 16.45 -10.96 13.58
N ALA A 54 16.00 -11.45 14.74
CA ALA A 54 14.62 -11.88 14.95
C ALA A 54 13.64 -10.70 14.87
N LEU A 55 13.97 -9.59 15.53
CA LEU A 55 13.16 -8.38 15.49
C LEU A 55 13.12 -7.76 14.08
N GLY A 56 14.28 -7.72 13.40
CA GLY A 56 14.34 -7.27 12.01
C GLY A 56 13.45 -8.10 11.09
N ILE A 57 13.50 -9.44 11.18
CA ILE A 57 12.64 -10.33 10.39
C ILE A 57 11.15 -10.09 10.69
N GLY A 58 10.80 -9.89 11.97
CA GLY A 58 9.43 -9.57 12.38
C GLY A 58 8.93 -8.25 11.77
N LEU A 59 9.77 -7.22 11.75
CA LEU A 59 9.44 -5.93 11.13
C LEU A 59 9.29 -6.04 9.60
N PHE A 60 10.10 -6.90 8.95
CA PHE A 60 9.89 -7.21 7.53
C PHE A 60 8.55 -7.92 7.28
N ALA A 61 8.12 -8.81 8.19
CA ALA A 61 6.79 -9.41 8.11
C ALA A 61 5.69 -8.35 8.21
N VAL A 62 5.80 -7.42 9.17
CA VAL A 62 4.85 -6.31 9.33
C VAL A 62 4.82 -5.40 8.10
N ALA A 63 5.98 -5.07 7.53
CA ALA A 63 6.07 -4.31 6.29
C ALA A 63 5.39 -5.05 5.12
N GLY A 64 5.59 -6.37 5.01
CA GLY A 64 4.93 -7.22 4.02
C GLY A 64 3.40 -7.20 4.16
N LEU A 65 2.89 -7.30 5.39
CA LEU A 65 1.45 -7.16 5.67
C LEU A 65 0.93 -5.78 5.26
N GLY A 66 1.63 -4.70 5.60
CA GLY A 66 1.26 -3.34 5.23
C GLY A 66 1.24 -3.09 3.71
N CYS A 67 2.15 -3.75 2.98
CA CYS A 67 2.22 -3.64 1.52
C CYS A 67 1.21 -4.54 0.78
N SER A 68 0.65 -5.57 1.46
CA SER A 68 -0.04 -6.70 0.84
C SER A 68 -1.25 -6.34 0.00
N SER A 69 -2.11 -5.47 0.49
CA SER A 69 -3.44 -5.25 -0.09
C SER A 69 -3.70 -3.84 -0.56
N PHE A 70 -2.71 -2.95 -0.45
CA PHE A 70 -2.85 -1.57 -0.87
C PHE A 70 -3.21 -1.47 -2.36
N PHE A 71 -2.48 -2.17 -3.22
CA PHE A 71 -2.73 -2.18 -4.66
C PHE A 71 -4.10 -2.79 -5.04
N PRO A 72 -4.47 -4.00 -4.61
CA PRO A 72 -5.77 -4.57 -4.98
C PRO A 72 -6.96 -3.78 -4.42
N LEU A 73 -6.84 -3.16 -3.26
CA LEU A 73 -7.87 -2.28 -2.73
C LEU A 73 -8.05 -1.03 -3.59
N LEU A 74 -6.96 -0.39 -4.03
CA LEU A 74 -7.02 0.75 -4.94
C LEU A 74 -7.68 0.37 -6.28
N VAL A 75 -7.30 -0.77 -6.86
CA VAL A 75 -7.93 -1.27 -8.10
C VAL A 75 -9.43 -1.46 -7.91
N THR A 76 -9.84 -2.03 -6.78
CA THR A 76 -11.26 -2.23 -6.47
C THR A 76 -12.03 -0.91 -6.33
N LEU A 77 -11.45 0.07 -5.63
CA LEU A 77 -12.06 1.39 -5.44
C LEU A 77 -12.18 2.15 -6.76
N ILE A 78 -11.12 2.16 -7.56
CA ILE A 78 -11.13 2.80 -8.88
C ILE A 78 -12.10 2.09 -9.83
N GLY A 79 -12.16 0.75 -9.79
CA GLY A 79 -13.10 -0.02 -10.59
C GLY A 79 -14.57 0.29 -10.26
N LYS A 80 -14.88 0.52 -8.98
CA LYS A 80 -16.21 0.99 -8.55
C LYS A 80 -16.48 2.42 -9.01
N ALA A 81 -15.48 3.29 -8.97
CA ALA A 81 -15.63 4.69 -9.34
C ALA A 81 -15.75 4.91 -10.86
N TYR A 82 -15.16 4.02 -11.67
CA TYR A 82 -15.12 4.12 -13.13
C TYR A 82 -15.41 2.76 -13.78
N PRO A 83 -16.63 2.23 -13.69
CA PRO A 83 -16.97 0.89 -14.17
C PRO A 83 -16.74 0.72 -15.68
N GLU A 84 -16.93 1.77 -16.47
CA GLU A 84 -16.74 1.74 -17.93
C GLU A 84 -15.24 1.71 -18.36
N HIS A 85 -14.34 2.09 -17.44
CA HIS A 85 -12.91 2.23 -17.74
C HIS A 85 -12.01 1.32 -16.86
N VAL A 86 -12.56 0.26 -16.28
CA VAL A 86 -11.85 -0.63 -15.35
C VAL A 86 -10.58 -1.21 -15.96
N ALA A 87 -10.64 -1.69 -17.20
CA ALA A 87 -9.50 -2.29 -17.88
C ALA A 87 -8.37 -1.28 -18.09
N TRP A 88 -8.70 -0.08 -18.53
CA TRP A 88 -7.73 0.99 -18.77
C TRP A 88 -7.10 1.46 -17.44
N SER A 89 -7.93 1.71 -16.43
CA SER A 89 -7.47 2.15 -15.10
C SER A 89 -6.56 1.11 -14.45
N SER A 90 -6.92 -0.17 -14.51
CA SER A 90 -6.10 -1.26 -13.97
C SER A 90 -4.76 -1.38 -14.68
N SER A 91 -4.73 -1.25 -16.02
CA SER A 91 -3.50 -1.28 -16.80
C SER A 91 -2.57 -0.11 -16.43
N MET A 92 -3.11 1.10 -16.28
CA MET A 92 -2.35 2.27 -15.84
C MET A 92 -1.76 2.09 -14.44
N MET A 93 -2.53 1.52 -13.51
CA MET A 93 -2.04 1.24 -12.16
C MET A 93 -0.93 0.18 -12.16
N ILE A 94 -1.05 -0.87 -12.97
CA ILE A 94 0.01 -1.88 -13.10
C ILE A 94 1.26 -1.25 -13.71
N ALA A 95 1.12 -0.44 -14.75
CA ALA A 95 2.25 0.28 -15.35
C ALA A 95 2.94 1.21 -14.35
N ALA A 96 2.17 1.98 -13.58
CA ALA A 96 2.71 2.84 -12.52
C ALA A 96 3.43 2.02 -11.43
N LEU A 97 2.88 0.86 -11.03
CA LEU A 97 3.52 -0.04 -10.07
C LEU A 97 4.87 -0.55 -10.61
N MET A 98 4.90 -1.01 -11.85
CA MET A 98 6.14 -1.53 -12.48
C MET A 98 7.19 -0.44 -12.64
N LEU A 99 6.79 0.76 -13.05
CA LEU A 99 7.67 1.93 -13.11
C LEU A 99 8.22 2.28 -11.72
N GLY A 100 7.38 2.27 -10.68
CA GLY A 100 7.80 2.53 -9.31
C GLY A 100 8.81 1.50 -8.79
N VAL A 101 8.58 0.21 -9.05
CA VAL A 101 9.51 -0.87 -8.69
C VAL A 101 10.83 -0.73 -9.45
N GLY A 102 10.77 -0.48 -10.75
CA GLY A 102 11.96 -0.29 -11.58
C GLY A 102 12.78 0.93 -11.16
N ALA A 103 12.15 2.08 -11.03
CA ALA A 103 12.78 3.32 -10.58
C ALA A 103 13.36 3.19 -9.17
N GLY A 104 12.61 2.57 -8.24
CA GLY A 104 13.07 2.28 -6.90
C GLY A 104 14.35 1.44 -6.90
N SER A 105 14.35 0.33 -7.63
CA SER A 105 15.52 -0.55 -7.73
C SER A 105 16.72 0.16 -8.33
N PHE A 106 16.51 1.00 -9.35
CA PHE A 106 17.57 1.78 -9.99
C PHE A 106 18.16 2.85 -9.07
N ILE A 107 17.34 3.50 -8.27
CA ILE A 107 17.77 4.54 -7.31
C ILE A 107 18.47 3.89 -6.10
N PHE A 108 17.98 2.77 -5.58
CA PHE A 108 18.54 2.12 -4.40
C PHE A 108 19.96 1.58 -4.62
N GLY A 109 20.31 1.15 -5.83
CA GLY A 109 21.62 0.65 -6.15
C GLY A 109 22.75 1.66 -5.81
N PRO A 110 22.76 2.85 -6.41
CA PRO A 110 23.75 3.90 -6.12
C PRO A 110 23.63 4.46 -4.69
N LEU A 111 22.41 4.61 -4.13
CA LEU A 111 22.25 5.11 -2.78
C LEU A 111 22.95 4.23 -1.74
N ARG A 112 22.94 2.91 -1.93
CA ARG A 112 23.60 1.97 -1.02
C ARG A 112 25.11 2.18 -0.93
N SER A 113 25.75 2.67 -1.99
CA SER A 113 27.19 2.94 -1.98
C SER A 113 27.56 4.23 -1.24
N THR A 114 26.59 5.13 -1.06
CA THR A 114 26.83 6.48 -0.52
C THR A 114 26.25 6.66 0.89
N PHE A 115 25.15 5.98 1.20
CA PHE A 115 24.43 6.14 2.47
C PHE A 115 24.35 4.84 3.27
N SER A 116 24.25 4.96 4.60
CA SER A 116 24.03 3.82 5.48
C SER A 116 22.63 3.22 5.26
N PHE A 117 22.47 1.93 5.57
CA PHE A 117 21.17 1.28 5.51
C PHE A 117 20.10 1.97 6.36
N GLU A 118 20.49 2.45 7.55
CA GLU A 118 19.60 3.18 8.46
C GLU A 118 19.02 4.41 7.79
N THR A 119 19.86 5.23 7.17
CA THR A 119 19.44 6.45 6.47
C THR A 119 18.49 6.12 5.31
N ILE A 120 18.76 5.06 4.55
CA ILE A 120 17.93 4.63 3.43
C ILE A 120 16.55 4.18 3.91
N TYR A 121 16.49 3.39 5.00
CA TYR A 121 15.20 2.96 5.55
C TYR A 121 14.40 4.12 6.16
N GLN A 122 15.05 5.04 6.86
CA GLN A 122 14.40 6.25 7.36
C GLN A 122 13.84 7.11 6.22
N ALA A 123 14.63 7.32 5.15
CA ALA A 123 14.15 8.03 3.96
C ALA A 123 12.99 7.30 3.27
N SER A 124 12.96 5.97 3.32
CA SER A 124 11.90 5.15 2.74
C SER A 124 10.53 5.33 3.43
N VAL A 125 10.47 5.90 4.64
CA VAL A 125 9.22 6.28 5.31
C VAL A 125 8.44 7.32 4.49
N LEU A 126 9.09 8.06 3.61
CA LEU A 126 8.43 9.00 2.72
C LEU A 126 7.40 8.31 1.81
N TYR A 127 7.65 7.07 1.36
CA TYR A 127 6.72 6.33 0.49
C TYR A 127 5.38 6.02 1.17
N PRO A 128 5.34 5.39 2.35
CA PRO A 128 4.06 5.18 3.05
C PRO A 128 3.40 6.49 3.48
N ALA A 129 4.16 7.55 3.76
CA ALA A 129 3.59 8.86 4.05
C ALA A 129 2.86 9.44 2.83
N ILE A 130 3.47 9.40 1.65
CA ILE A 130 2.83 9.83 0.39
C ILE A 130 1.61 8.94 0.09
N ALA A 131 1.74 7.60 0.27
CA ALA A 131 0.64 6.67 0.08
C ALA A 131 -0.54 6.96 1.03
N LEU A 132 -0.25 7.31 2.28
CA LEU A 132 -1.28 7.70 3.25
C LEU A 132 -2.00 8.98 2.85
N VAL A 133 -1.25 10.02 2.44
CA VAL A 133 -1.84 11.28 1.96
C VAL A 133 -2.74 11.02 0.75
N ALA A 134 -2.26 10.23 -0.22
CA ALA A 134 -3.05 9.86 -1.39
C ALA A 134 -4.32 9.07 -0.99
N ALA A 135 -4.20 8.11 -0.08
CA ALA A 135 -5.33 7.32 0.42
C ALA A 135 -6.37 8.21 1.12
N VAL A 136 -5.94 9.14 1.96
CA VAL A 136 -6.83 10.12 2.62
C VAL A 136 -7.55 10.98 1.59
N PHE A 137 -6.83 11.42 0.55
CA PHE A 137 -7.43 12.21 -0.52
C PHE A 137 -8.49 11.42 -1.28
N VAL A 138 -8.21 10.16 -1.64
CA VAL A 138 -9.15 9.27 -2.33
C VAL A 138 -10.39 9.03 -1.46
N VAL A 139 -10.21 8.69 -0.18
CA VAL A 139 -11.32 8.43 0.75
C VAL A 139 -12.20 9.66 0.95
N ARG A 140 -11.61 10.86 1.00
CA ARG A 140 -12.37 12.12 1.15
C ARG A 140 -13.11 12.54 -0.12
N SER A 141 -12.62 12.17 -1.28
CA SER A 141 -13.25 12.52 -2.56
C SER A 141 -14.45 11.62 -2.94
N GLU A 142 -14.56 10.43 -2.36
CA GLU A 142 -15.67 9.50 -2.64
C GLU A 142 -17.06 10.03 -2.25
N PRO A 143 -17.31 10.61 -1.06
CA PRO A 143 -18.64 11.08 -0.69
C PRO A 143 -19.13 12.20 -1.60
N CYS A 144 -18.27 13.09 -2.06
CA CYS A 144 -18.63 14.16 -2.98
C CYS A 144 -19.07 13.63 -4.35
N ARG A 145 -18.55 12.49 -4.76
CA ARG A 145 -18.84 11.88 -6.07
C ARG A 145 -20.13 11.07 -6.06
N GLN A 146 -20.44 10.38 -4.97
CA GLN A 146 -21.73 9.68 -4.82
C GLN A 146 -22.88 10.68 -4.86
N THR A 147 -22.75 11.81 -4.17
CA THR A 147 -23.78 12.88 -4.17
C THR A 147 -23.99 13.48 -5.57
N LEU A 148 -22.92 13.68 -6.34
CA LEU A 148 -23.04 14.18 -7.71
C LEU A 148 -23.67 13.15 -8.66
N HIS A 149 -23.36 11.86 -8.49
CA HIS A 149 -23.94 10.79 -9.29
C HIS A 149 -25.44 10.63 -9.00
N GLU A 150 -25.84 10.71 -7.72
CA GLU A 150 -27.25 10.67 -7.29
C GLU A 150 -28.04 11.88 -7.81
N LEU A 151 -27.44 13.06 -7.83
CA LEU A 151 -28.04 14.27 -8.38
C LEU A 151 -28.23 14.18 -9.91
N TRP A 152 -27.31 13.50 -10.60
CA TRP A 152 -27.34 13.38 -12.07
C TRP A 152 -28.28 12.27 -12.57
N THR A 153 -28.36 11.16 -11.84
CA THR A 153 -29.21 10.01 -12.22
C THR A 153 -30.64 10.09 -11.71
N GLY A 154 -30.97 11.03 -10.82
CA GLY A 154 -32.31 11.20 -10.26
C GLY A 154 -32.82 9.99 -9.47
N SER A 155 -31.98 9.00 -9.22
CA SER A 155 -32.31 7.79 -8.48
C SER A 155 -32.23 8.05 -6.98
N ARG A 156 -33.31 8.57 -6.41
CA ARG A 156 -33.54 8.45 -4.97
C ARG A 156 -33.80 6.97 -4.67
N CYS A 157 -32.99 6.37 -3.81
CA CYS A 157 -33.32 5.07 -3.23
C CYS A 157 -34.71 5.12 -2.60
N GLN A 158 -35.61 4.30 -3.14
CA GLN A 158 -36.83 3.85 -2.43
C GLN A 158 -36.44 2.64 -1.57
#